data_c2396733f0a97e1f1cce59e78187e246
#
_entry.id   c2396733f0a97e1f1cce59e78187e246
#
_cell.length_a   1.000
_cell.length_b   1.000
_cell.length_c   1.000
_cell.angle_alpha   90.00
_cell.angle_beta   90.00
_cell.angle_gamma   90.00
#
_symmetry.space_group_name_H-M   'P 1'
#
loop_
_entity.id
_entity.type
_entity.pdbx_description
1 polymer ?
#
loop_
_entity_poly.entity_id
_entity_poly.type
_entity_poly.pdbx_seq_one_letter_code
_entity_poly.pdbx_strand_id
1 'polypeptide(L)'
;MMRQYDAIIIGSGVAALTVLYRLHDQMNVIVFTKANVFSSNSYLAQGGVAAALDKVDHWLEHYHDSIVAGIYHNHPEHLELLTKEAHVYITDLIKRGMKFDRNPMGELDYGQEGGHLKRRIIHAGGDATGKVLTTFMFEQVKDKVKIIENEVAINLITHEGRCVGVTTKNRNGELNQYIAPVTIVATGGCGGIYEYTSNAKTITGDGMAMAYRAGVNLTDMEFVQFHPTLFYKNGQTIGLISEAVRGEGAFLQNSKGERFMETVHPLKDLAPRDIVARAIFQEIQKGELVYLNISNVKDFKIRFPNIFQMCVENGTDIRNGLLPVMPGAHFMMGGIRTDGRGRTSIKGLYAVGEVACTGVHGANRIASNSLLEGIVFGNRTAEGILKDHHSPVIVSEFSRANLVNKKSIVNLPTKKEIQARLITYAGVERSAEGLEKLKAWLEQFPFLHINLESLSLQEIEIVNMLTVAWLIATSALERKESLGSHFRIDFPESKKVGERREIIRQISYDQKILEGSLLL
;
A
#
# COMPACT_ATOMS: atom_id res chain seq x y z
N MET A 1 29.87 -6.51 -13.42
CA MET A 1 30.38 -7.48 -12.45
C MET A 1 29.19 -7.96 -11.63
N MET A 2 28.90 -9.27 -11.59
CA MET A 2 27.84 -9.81 -10.71
C MET A 2 28.28 -9.68 -9.25
N ARG A 3 27.42 -9.15 -8.40
CA ARG A 3 27.69 -8.99 -6.96
C ARG A 3 26.79 -9.95 -6.19
N GLN A 4 27.38 -10.72 -5.28
CA GLN A 4 26.67 -11.74 -4.50
C GLN A 4 26.43 -11.28 -3.07
N TYR A 5 25.22 -11.53 -2.60
CA TYR A 5 24.73 -11.25 -1.25
C TYR A 5 23.96 -12.46 -0.73
N ASP A 6 23.68 -12.50 0.57
CA ASP A 6 22.81 -13.53 1.16
C ASP A 6 21.33 -13.16 0.97
N ALA A 7 21.01 -11.85 1.05
CA ALA A 7 19.67 -11.36 0.82
C ALA A 7 19.67 -9.99 0.12
N ILE A 8 18.65 -9.78 -0.72
CA ILE A 8 18.34 -8.51 -1.37
C ILE A 8 16.98 -8.02 -0.84
N ILE A 9 16.90 -6.75 -0.41
CA ILE A 9 15.65 -6.08 -0.05
C ILE A 9 15.38 -4.96 -1.05
N ILE A 10 14.15 -4.93 -1.61
CA ILE A 10 13.69 -3.92 -2.56
C ILE A 10 12.63 -3.05 -1.88
N GLY A 11 13.00 -1.83 -1.52
CA GLY A 11 12.19 -0.86 -0.76
C GLY A 11 12.84 -0.44 0.54
N SER A 12 12.34 0.65 1.13
CA SER A 12 12.89 1.28 2.36
C SER A 12 11.79 1.70 3.36
N GLY A 13 10.55 1.23 3.20
CA GLY A 13 9.47 1.48 4.15
C GLY A 13 9.61 0.67 5.45
N VAL A 14 8.68 0.87 6.39
CA VAL A 14 8.68 0.19 7.70
C VAL A 14 8.83 -1.32 7.58
N ALA A 15 8.13 -1.96 6.65
CA ALA A 15 8.22 -3.41 6.44
C ALA A 15 9.65 -3.85 6.05
N ALA A 16 10.28 -3.15 5.08
CA ALA A 16 11.66 -3.40 4.67
C ALA A 16 12.64 -3.22 5.83
N LEU A 17 12.52 -2.12 6.57
CA LEU A 17 13.39 -1.81 7.72
C LEU A 17 13.21 -2.81 8.86
N THR A 18 11.99 -3.35 9.07
CA THR A 18 11.72 -4.40 10.05
C THR A 18 12.45 -5.69 9.68
N VAL A 19 12.33 -6.14 8.43
CA VAL A 19 13.06 -7.33 7.93
C VAL A 19 14.57 -7.10 8.07
N LEU A 20 15.04 -5.95 7.58
CA LEU A 20 16.46 -5.59 7.60
C LEU A 20 17.05 -5.63 9.02
N TYR A 21 16.35 -5.04 9.99
CA TYR A 21 16.77 -5.02 11.40
C TYR A 21 16.97 -6.44 11.97
N ARG A 22 16.17 -7.42 11.54
CA ARG A 22 16.29 -8.81 11.99
C ARG A 22 17.35 -9.61 11.26
N LEU A 23 17.68 -9.25 10.01
CA LEU A 23 18.61 -10.03 9.18
C LEU A 23 20.07 -9.55 9.25
N HIS A 24 20.30 -8.25 9.48
CA HIS A 24 21.61 -7.61 9.24
C HIS A 24 22.78 -8.20 10.04
N ASP A 25 22.54 -8.77 11.21
CA ASP A 25 23.60 -9.38 12.05
C ASP A 25 23.94 -10.83 11.64
N GLN A 26 23.09 -11.46 10.80
CA GLN A 26 23.20 -12.88 10.44
C GLN A 26 23.41 -13.11 8.94
N MET A 27 23.14 -12.10 8.11
CA MET A 27 23.18 -12.20 6.66
C MET A 27 23.83 -10.95 6.04
N ASN A 28 24.59 -11.13 4.97
CA ASN A 28 25.08 -10.03 4.14
C ASN A 28 23.94 -9.50 3.24
N VAL A 29 23.32 -8.39 3.67
CA VAL A 29 22.11 -7.83 3.04
C VAL A 29 22.47 -6.59 2.24
N ILE A 30 21.83 -6.43 1.06
CA ILE A 30 21.82 -5.18 0.30
C ILE A 30 20.40 -4.69 0.12
N VAL A 31 20.20 -3.36 0.19
CA VAL A 31 18.90 -2.71 0.04
C VAL A 31 18.92 -1.77 -1.15
N PHE A 32 17.88 -1.80 -1.96
CA PHE A 32 17.64 -0.86 -3.06
C PHE A 32 16.40 -0.03 -2.82
N THR A 33 16.50 1.27 -3.07
CA THR A 33 15.33 2.15 -3.10
C THR A 33 15.33 3.04 -4.34
N LYS A 34 14.16 3.14 -4.97
CA LYS A 34 13.91 3.91 -6.20
C LYS A 34 14.23 5.40 -6.06
N ALA A 35 14.11 5.93 -4.85
CA ALA A 35 14.36 7.33 -4.51
C ALA A 35 15.16 7.42 -3.20
N ASN A 36 15.08 8.56 -2.49
CA ASN A 36 15.63 8.68 -1.14
C ASN A 36 14.92 7.72 -0.17
N VAL A 37 15.63 7.24 0.83
CA VAL A 37 15.15 6.25 1.81
C VAL A 37 13.87 6.67 2.52
N PHE A 38 13.67 7.97 2.72
CA PHE A 38 12.48 8.53 3.34
C PHE A 38 11.34 8.86 2.35
N SER A 39 11.51 8.61 1.06
CA SER A 39 10.48 8.81 0.04
C SER A 39 9.48 7.63 0.01
N SER A 40 8.85 7.34 1.14
CA SER A 40 7.93 6.19 1.29
C SER A 40 6.59 6.60 1.93
N ASN A 41 5.53 5.83 1.64
CA ASN A 41 4.25 6.02 2.33
C ASN A 41 4.37 5.81 3.84
N SER A 42 5.27 4.93 4.29
CA SER A 42 5.54 4.73 5.71
C SER A 42 6.01 6.01 6.39
N TYR A 43 6.92 6.77 5.75
CA TYR A 43 7.40 8.04 6.28
C TYR A 43 6.31 9.12 6.30
N LEU A 44 5.39 9.11 5.33
CA LEU A 44 4.29 10.06 5.20
C LEU A 44 3.09 9.72 6.11
N ALA A 45 3.06 8.57 6.76
CA ALA A 45 1.92 8.12 7.54
C ALA A 45 1.66 9.03 8.76
N GLN A 46 0.50 9.69 8.74
CA GLN A 46 0.05 10.61 9.80
C GLN A 46 -0.67 9.89 10.94
N GLY A 47 -1.37 8.78 10.63
CA GLY A 47 -2.08 7.96 11.60
C GLY A 47 -1.14 7.21 12.54
N GLY A 48 -1.71 6.46 13.48
CA GLY A 48 -0.93 5.70 14.45
C GLY A 48 -0.69 4.25 14.05
N VAL A 49 -0.37 3.45 15.05
CA VAL A 49 -0.28 1.99 15.00
C VAL A 49 -1.36 1.41 15.90
N ALA A 50 -2.22 0.54 15.35
CA ALA A 50 -3.26 -0.12 16.12
C ALA A 50 -2.67 -1.29 16.91
N ALA A 51 -2.81 -1.27 18.24
CA ALA A 51 -2.36 -2.37 19.08
C ALA A 51 -3.13 -2.40 20.42
N ALA A 52 -3.68 -3.55 20.79
CA ALA A 52 -4.34 -3.75 22.07
C ALA A 52 -3.29 -3.90 23.18
N LEU A 53 -2.81 -2.76 23.71
CA LEU A 53 -1.78 -2.69 24.77
C LEU A 53 -2.37 -2.28 26.12
N ASP A 54 -3.53 -1.64 26.13
CA ASP A 54 -4.22 -1.23 27.36
C ASP A 54 -4.82 -2.47 28.06
N LYS A 55 -4.87 -2.41 29.40
CA LYS A 55 -5.46 -3.47 30.25
C LYS A 55 -6.97 -3.70 30.01
N VAL A 56 -7.67 -2.69 29.47
CA VAL A 56 -9.12 -2.75 29.18
C VAL A 56 -9.41 -3.13 27.73
N ASP A 57 -8.37 -3.40 26.92
CA ASP A 57 -8.51 -3.84 25.52
C ASP A 57 -7.88 -5.22 25.35
N HIS A 58 -8.36 -5.97 24.37
CA HIS A 58 -7.88 -7.31 24.09
C HIS A 58 -7.68 -7.51 22.59
N TRP A 59 -6.66 -8.30 22.19
CA TRP A 59 -6.38 -8.57 20.78
C TRP A 59 -7.60 -9.11 20.02
N LEU A 60 -8.50 -9.83 20.69
CA LEU A 60 -9.72 -10.38 20.08
C LEU A 60 -10.72 -9.26 19.70
N GLU A 61 -10.80 -8.18 20.48
CA GLU A 61 -11.59 -6.99 20.15
C GLU A 61 -11.02 -6.31 18.89
N HIS A 62 -9.68 -6.21 18.80
CA HIS A 62 -9.01 -5.69 17.61
C HIS A 62 -9.23 -6.60 16.38
N TYR A 63 -9.22 -7.92 16.58
CA TYR A 63 -9.56 -8.89 15.54
C TYR A 63 -10.99 -8.68 15.03
N HIS A 64 -11.97 -8.57 15.94
CA HIS A 64 -13.38 -8.36 15.57
C HIS A 64 -13.59 -7.04 14.81
N ASP A 65 -13.02 -5.94 15.27
CA ASP A 65 -13.10 -4.67 14.56
C ASP A 65 -12.51 -4.78 13.14
N SER A 66 -11.37 -5.47 13.01
CA SER A 66 -10.69 -5.64 11.73
C SER A 66 -11.44 -6.54 10.76
N ILE A 67 -12.07 -7.63 11.24
CA ILE A 67 -12.83 -8.55 10.37
C ILE A 67 -14.13 -7.90 9.87
N VAL A 68 -14.79 -7.12 10.72
CA VAL A 68 -15.97 -6.34 10.33
C VAL A 68 -15.61 -5.27 9.30
N ALA A 69 -14.54 -4.51 9.53
CA ALA A 69 -14.08 -3.49 8.61
C ALA A 69 -13.63 -4.09 7.25
N GLY A 70 -13.03 -5.27 7.26
CA GLY A 70 -12.61 -6.02 6.06
C GLY A 70 -13.74 -6.76 5.35
N ILE A 71 -15.00 -6.57 5.81
CA ILE A 71 -16.22 -7.18 5.26
C ILE A 71 -16.12 -8.72 5.24
N TYR A 72 -15.49 -9.30 6.25
CA TYR A 72 -15.28 -10.75 6.40
C TYR A 72 -14.53 -11.42 5.24
N HIS A 73 -13.84 -10.62 4.40
CA HIS A 73 -12.97 -11.12 3.33
C HIS A 73 -11.52 -11.34 3.81
N ASN A 74 -11.26 -11.07 5.07
CA ASN A 74 -9.94 -11.26 5.69
C ASN A 74 -9.51 -12.73 5.68
N HIS A 75 -8.19 -12.97 5.68
CA HIS A 75 -7.63 -14.28 6.02
C HIS A 75 -7.62 -14.44 7.55
N PRO A 76 -8.48 -15.32 8.11
CA PRO A 76 -8.69 -15.33 9.55
C PRO A 76 -7.43 -15.62 10.37
N GLU A 77 -6.64 -16.62 9.95
CA GLU A 77 -5.41 -17.01 10.65
C GLU A 77 -4.35 -15.90 10.61
N HIS A 78 -4.19 -15.23 9.46
CA HIS A 78 -3.23 -14.12 9.34
C HIS A 78 -3.68 -12.90 10.16
N LEU A 79 -4.99 -12.61 10.19
CA LEU A 79 -5.53 -11.53 11.02
C LEU A 79 -5.35 -11.83 12.52
N GLU A 80 -5.54 -13.08 12.93
CA GLU A 80 -5.25 -13.50 14.30
C GLU A 80 -3.78 -13.31 14.67
N LEU A 81 -2.85 -13.71 13.77
CA LEU A 81 -1.42 -13.45 13.95
C LEU A 81 -1.12 -11.96 14.11
N LEU A 82 -1.68 -11.11 13.22
CA LEU A 82 -1.49 -9.66 13.27
C LEU A 82 -1.88 -9.09 14.63
N THR A 83 -3.07 -9.41 15.10
CA THR A 83 -3.63 -8.80 16.32
C THR A 83 -3.01 -9.35 17.61
N LYS A 84 -2.72 -10.66 17.66
CA LYS A 84 -2.06 -11.30 18.80
C LYS A 84 -0.60 -10.85 18.97
N GLU A 85 0.15 -10.80 17.87
CA GLU A 85 1.57 -10.50 17.93
C GLU A 85 1.87 -9.00 17.99
N ALA A 86 0.87 -8.13 17.77
CA ALA A 86 0.98 -6.68 17.91
C ALA A 86 1.62 -6.28 19.23
N HIS A 87 1.13 -6.83 20.36
CA HIS A 87 1.65 -6.53 21.68
C HIS A 87 3.16 -6.84 21.81
N VAL A 88 3.59 -7.98 21.28
CA VAL A 88 4.98 -8.44 21.36
C VAL A 88 5.92 -7.47 20.64
N TYR A 89 5.62 -7.18 19.37
CA TYR A 89 6.52 -6.38 18.53
C TYR A 89 6.47 -4.88 18.84
N ILE A 90 5.32 -4.34 19.25
CA ILE A 90 5.24 -2.94 19.68
C ILE A 90 5.99 -2.76 21.03
N THR A 91 5.84 -3.71 21.96
CA THR A 91 6.60 -3.67 23.21
C THR A 91 8.11 -3.78 22.97
N ASP A 92 8.55 -4.59 21.99
CA ASP A 92 9.95 -4.67 21.58
C ASP A 92 10.46 -3.33 21.04
N LEU A 93 9.69 -2.65 20.18
CA LEU A 93 10.03 -1.31 19.69
C LEU A 93 10.20 -0.30 20.84
N ILE A 94 9.28 -0.30 21.80
CA ILE A 94 9.36 0.57 22.99
C ILE A 94 10.63 0.26 23.81
N LYS A 95 10.93 -1.01 24.06
CA LYS A 95 12.14 -1.44 24.78
C LYS A 95 13.43 -1.03 24.07
N ARG A 96 13.43 -0.98 22.73
CA ARG A 96 14.55 -0.50 21.91
C ARG A 96 14.69 1.02 21.90
N GLY A 97 13.75 1.76 22.52
CA GLY A 97 13.80 3.22 22.64
C GLY A 97 12.87 4.00 21.70
N MET A 98 11.97 3.31 20.97
CA MET A 98 10.91 4.01 20.20
C MET A 98 10.02 4.80 21.15
N LYS A 99 9.87 6.10 20.87
CA LYS A 99 9.07 7.00 21.69
C LYS A 99 7.69 7.19 21.05
N PHE A 100 6.69 6.61 21.68
CA PHE A 100 5.28 6.92 21.41
C PHE A 100 4.80 8.04 22.37
N ASP A 101 3.76 8.74 21.94
CA ASP A 101 3.17 9.83 22.70
C ASP A 101 2.56 9.31 24.02
N ARG A 102 2.62 10.15 25.05
CA ARG A 102 2.19 9.81 26.42
C ARG A 102 1.27 10.87 26.97
N ASN A 103 0.31 10.43 27.78
CA ASN A 103 -0.56 11.30 28.56
C ASN A 103 0.24 12.01 29.69
N PRO A 104 -0.35 13.01 30.36
CA PRO A 104 0.32 13.72 31.46
C PRO A 104 0.74 12.83 32.64
N MET A 105 0.19 11.62 32.78
CA MET A 105 0.57 10.63 33.80
C MET A 105 1.75 9.76 33.37
N GLY A 106 2.28 9.96 32.13
CA GLY A 106 3.39 9.19 31.59
C GLY A 106 3.02 7.84 30.97
N GLU A 107 1.73 7.51 30.87
CA GLU A 107 1.22 6.31 30.19
C GLU A 107 1.08 6.56 28.68
N LEU A 108 0.99 5.49 27.87
CA LEU A 108 0.72 5.63 26.44
C LEU A 108 -0.62 6.38 26.21
N ASP A 109 -0.59 7.33 25.29
CA ASP A 109 -1.79 8.04 24.87
C ASP A 109 -2.48 7.31 23.71
N TYR A 110 -3.71 6.85 23.92
CA TYR A 110 -4.45 6.07 22.94
C TYR A 110 -5.48 6.93 22.21
N GLY A 111 -5.36 7.00 20.89
CA GLY A 111 -6.35 7.57 19.99
C GLY A 111 -7.42 6.57 19.56
N GLN A 112 -8.47 7.10 18.89
CA GLN A 112 -9.49 6.31 18.21
C GLN A 112 -9.61 6.77 16.77
N GLU A 113 -9.74 5.80 15.85
CA GLU A 113 -9.96 6.04 14.43
C GLU A 113 -11.16 5.22 13.95
N GLY A 114 -11.68 5.54 12.77
CA GLY A 114 -12.89 4.91 12.23
C GLY A 114 -12.77 3.38 12.13
N GLY A 115 -13.87 2.71 12.46
CA GLY A 115 -13.98 1.26 12.52
C GLY A 115 -13.51 0.62 13.84
N HIS A 116 -12.70 1.31 14.66
CA HIS A 116 -12.30 0.81 15.97
C HIS A 116 -13.34 1.15 17.05
N LEU A 117 -13.78 0.14 17.81
CA LEU A 117 -14.69 0.32 18.94
C LEU A 117 -13.96 0.72 20.24
N LYS A 118 -12.64 0.55 20.30
CA LYS A 118 -11.78 0.88 21.44
C LYS A 118 -10.70 1.89 21.05
N ARG A 119 -10.24 2.68 22.01
CA ARG A 119 -9.05 3.52 21.87
C ARG A 119 -7.81 2.64 21.97
N ARG A 120 -7.17 2.33 20.84
CA ARG A 120 -5.99 1.46 20.78
C ARG A 120 -4.90 1.98 19.83
N ILE A 121 -5.10 3.15 19.26
CA ILE A 121 -4.17 3.72 18.30
C ILE A 121 -3.10 4.50 19.04
N ILE A 122 -1.85 4.06 18.97
CA ILE A 122 -0.71 4.78 19.53
C ILE A 122 -0.05 5.65 18.47
N HIS A 123 0.26 6.89 18.82
CA HIS A 123 0.87 7.88 17.95
C HIS A 123 2.31 8.19 18.38
N ALA A 124 3.06 8.83 17.50
CA ALA A 124 4.39 9.37 17.81
C ALA A 124 4.56 10.73 17.13
N GLY A 125 4.78 11.77 17.94
CA GLY A 125 4.89 13.14 17.44
C GLY A 125 3.57 13.70 16.89
N GLY A 126 2.44 13.36 17.50
CA GLY A 126 1.10 13.73 17.06
C GLY A 126 0.73 13.04 15.74
N ASP A 127 0.62 13.80 14.66
CA ASP A 127 0.32 13.32 13.30
C ASP A 127 1.58 13.01 12.47
N ALA A 128 2.67 12.55 13.11
CA ALA A 128 3.97 12.25 12.48
C ALA A 128 4.47 10.81 12.74
N THR A 129 3.58 9.89 13.11
CA THR A 129 3.95 8.53 13.55
C THR A 129 4.86 7.81 12.56
N GLY A 130 4.52 7.86 11.28
CA GLY A 130 5.31 7.23 10.24
C GLY A 130 6.71 7.80 10.12
N LYS A 131 6.85 9.13 10.18
CA LYS A 131 8.15 9.81 10.16
C LYS A 131 9.03 9.38 11.34
N VAL A 132 8.48 9.43 12.56
CA VAL A 132 9.22 9.08 13.78
C VAL A 132 9.63 7.61 13.76
N LEU A 133 8.71 6.71 13.43
CA LEU A 133 8.95 5.27 13.37
C LEU A 133 9.99 4.90 12.30
N THR A 134 9.81 5.41 11.07
CA THR A 134 10.72 5.10 9.96
C THR A 134 12.13 5.61 10.24
N THR A 135 12.25 6.85 10.79
CA THR A 135 13.54 7.42 11.17
C THR A 135 14.20 6.59 12.27
N PHE A 136 13.44 6.24 13.34
CA PHE A 136 13.95 5.41 14.42
C PHE A 136 14.49 4.07 13.90
N MET A 137 13.74 3.37 13.04
CA MET A 137 14.16 2.08 12.51
C MET A 137 15.35 2.19 11.56
N PHE A 138 15.41 3.24 10.74
CA PHE A 138 16.55 3.50 9.86
C PHE A 138 17.84 3.73 10.64
N GLU A 139 17.80 4.54 11.70
CA GLU A 139 18.97 4.80 12.57
C GLU A 139 19.54 3.52 13.21
N GLN A 140 18.72 2.47 13.40
CA GLN A 140 19.20 1.19 13.94
C GLN A 140 20.08 0.40 12.96
N VAL A 141 19.99 0.67 11.65
CA VAL A 141 20.59 -0.17 10.59
C VAL A 141 21.48 0.58 9.60
N LYS A 142 21.42 1.92 9.53
CA LYS A 142 22.06 2.74 8.47
C LYS A 142 23.57 2.50 8.31
N ASP A 143 24.28 2.28 9.39
CA ASP A 143 25.74 2.09 9.41
C ASP A 143 26.17 0.62 9.32
N LYS A 144 25.21 -0.32 9.25
CA LYS A 144 25.46 -1.76 9.31
C LYS A 144 25.27 -2.47 7.97
N VAL A 145 24.56 -1.84 7.03
CA VAL A 145 24.18 -2.44 5.75
C VAL A 145 24.39 -1.50 4.59
N LYS A 146 24.54 -2.06 3.40
CA LYS A 146 24.63 -1.28 2.18
C LYS A 146 23.23 -0.93 1.66
N ILE A 147 22.89 0.35 1.70
CA ILE A 147 21.65 0.88 1.11
C ILE A 147 22.01 1.69 -0.14
N ILE A 148 21.42 1.34 -1.28
CA ILE A 148 21.61 2.03 -2.55
C ILE A 148 20.35 2.79 -2.90
N GLU A 149 20.44 4.10 -2.84
CA GLU A 149 19.38 5.02 -3.22
C GLU A 149 19.41 5.33 -4.72
N ASN A 150 18.23 5.66 -5.28
CA ASN A 150 18.10 6.07 -6.68
C ASN A 150 18.52 4.98 -7.68
N GLU A 151 18.35 3.73 -7.28
CA GLU A 151 18.52 2.56 -8.13
C GLU A 151 17.23 1.75 -8.16
N VAL A 152 16.65 1.61 -9.34
CA VAL A 152 15.33 1.01 -9.56
C VAL A 152 15.47 -0.47 -9.86
N ALA A 153 14.85 -1.34 -9.07
CA ALA A 153 14.66 -2.73 -9.42
C ALA A 153 13.66 -2.84 -10.58
N ILE A 154 14.07 -3.46 -11.68
CA ILE A 154 13.26 -3.53 -12.91
C ILE A 154 12.71 -4.92 -13.18
N ASN A 155 13.47 -5.97 -12.91
CA ASN A 155 13.04 -7.35 -13.08
C ASN A 155 13.66 -8.27 -12.02
N LEU A 156 12.91 -9.29 -11.59
CA LEU A 156 13.43 -10.40 -10.83
C LEU A 156 14.23 -11.33 -11.78
N ILE A 157 15.32 -11.88 -11.29
CA ILE A 157 16.08 -12.92 -11.99
C ILE A 157 15.55 -14.26 -11.48
N THR A 158 14.96 -15.05 -12.39
CA THR A 158 14.43 -16.38 -12.06
C THR A 158 15.22 -17.46 -12.81
N HIS A 159 15.48 -18.58 -12.13
CA HIS A 159 16.15 -19.74 -12.69
C HIS A 159 15.52 -21.00 -12.08
N GLU A 160 15.12 -21.97 -12.92
CA GLU A 160 14.51 -23.23 -12.52
C GLU A 160 13.36 -23.08 -11.50
N GLY A 161 12.46 -22.09 -11.72
CA GLY A 161 11.31 -21.83 -10.84
C GLY A 161 11.67 -21.20 -9.51
N ARG A 162 12.88 -20.65 -9.35
CA ARG A 162 13.38 -19.98 -8.16
C ARG A 162 13.80 -18.55 -8.48
N CYS A 163 13.55 -17.60 -7.58
CA CYS A 163 14.14 -16.27 -7.64
C CYS A 163 15.59 -16.36 -7.11
N VAL A 164 16.52 -15.81 -7.89
CA VAL A 164 17.97 -15.87 -7.62
C VAL A 164 18.61 -14.49 -7.61
N GLY A 165 17.82 -13.43 -7.74
CA GLY A 165 18.32 -12.07 -7.69
C GLY A 165 17.43 -11.06 -8.39
N VAL A 166 18.01 -9.91 -8.71
CA VAL A 166 17.33 -8.75 -9.29
C VAL A 166 18.19 -8.05 -10.32
N THR A 167 17.57 -7.60 -11.41
CA THR A 167 18.14 -6.62 -12.34
C THR A 167 17.69 -5.24 -11.92
N THR A 168 18.64 -4.32 -11.77
CA THR A 168 18.40 -2.93 -11.42
C THR A 168 18.86 -1.99 -12.51
N LYS A 169 18.35 -0.75 -12.50
CA LYS A 169 18.78 0.34 -13.36
C LYS A 169 18.99 1.60 -12.54
N ASN A 170 20.18 2.21 -12.67
CA ASN A 170 20.49 3.46 -11.98
C ASN A 170 20.04 4.69 -12.78
N ARG A 171 20.20 5.89 -12.21
CA ARG A 171 19.82 7.16 -12.86
C ARG A 171 20.56 7.43 -14.18
N ASN A 172 21.74 6.86 -14.37
CA ASN A 172 22.52 7.00 -15.60
C ASN A 172 22.05 6.03 -16.69
N GLY A 173 21.06 5.16 -16.40
CA GLY A 173 20.57 4.14 -17.32
C GLY A 173 21.41 2.86 -17.34
N GLU A 174 22.39 2.72 -16.45
CA GLU A 174 23.25 1.56 -16.37
C GLU A 174 22.49 0.39 -15.70
N LEU A 175 22.60 -0.78 -16.31
CA LEU A 175 22.01 -2.03 -15.81
C LEU A 175 23.00 -2.75 -14.90
N ASN A 176 22.50 -3.15 -13.72
CA ASN A 176 23.26 -3.97 -12.78
C ASN A 176 22.46 -5.23 -12.44
N GLN A 177 23.18 -6.33 -12.17
CA GLN A 177 22.62 -7.58 -11.71
C GLN A 177 23.18 -7.93 -10.33
N TYR A 178 22.29 -8.23 -9.41
CA TYR A 178 22.62 -8.65 -8.03
C TYR A 178 22.01 -10.02 -7.80
N ILE A 179 22.84 -10.93 -7.27
CA ILE A 179 22.48 -12.33 -7.06
C ILE A 179 22.40 -12.61 -5.57
N ALA A 180 21.32 -13.25 -5.16
CA ALA A 180 21.12 -13.72 -3.79
C ALA A 180 20.12 -14.89 -3.76
N PRO A 181 20.27 -15.83 -2.83
CA PRO A 181 19.30 -16.91 -2.62
C PRO A 181 17.97 -16.43 -2.06
N VAL A 182 17.95 -15.21 -1.49
CA VAL A 182 16.75 -14.57 -0.89
C VAL A 182 16.55 -13.19 -1.50
N THR A 183 15.35 -12.93 -2.03
CA THR A 183 14.92 -11.60 -2.48
C THR A 183 13.62 -11.22 -1.80
N ILE A 184 13.57 -10.04 -1.18
CA ILE A 184 12.41 -9.53 -0.44
C ILE A 184 11.88 -8.30 -1.17
N VAL A 185 10.63 -8.37 -1.65
CA VAL A 185 9.92 -7.24 -2.25
C VAL A 185 9.15 -6.52 -1.16
N ALA A 186 9.49 -5.24 -0.93
CA ALA A 186 8.89 -4.37 0.10
C ALA A 186 8.64 -2.95 -0.46
N THR A 187 8.18 -2.89 -1.71
CA THR A 187 8.10 -1.68 -2.53
C THR A 187 6.89 -0.79 -2.26
N GLY A 188 6.01 -1.17 -1.34
CA GLY A 188 4.75 -0.48 -1.08
C GLY A 188 3.69 -0.77 -2.15
N GLY A 189 2.60 -0.02 -2.11
CA GLY A 189 1.43 -0.22 -2.96
C GLY A 189 1.52 0.42 -4.34
N CYS A 190 0.38 0.91 -4.83
CA CYS A 190 0.26 1.48 -6.17
C CYS A 190 -0.56 2.78 -6.25
N GLY A 191 -0.85 3.46 -5.13
CA GLY A 191 -1.75 4.63 -5.15
C GLY A 191 -1.31 5.77 -6.07
N GLY A 192 -0.01 5.90 -6.37
CA GLY A 192 0.52 6.90 -7.30
C GLY A 192 0.13 6.72 -8.78
N ILE A 193 -0.56 5.60 -9.12
CA ILE A 193 -1.14 5.41 -10.46
C ILE A 193 -2.49 6.12 -10.63
N TYR A 194 -3.09 6.65 -9.55
CA TYR A 194 -4.31 7.46 -9.57
C TYR A 194 -4.00 8.95 -9.52
N GLU A 195 -4.86 9.77 -10.11
CA GLU A 195 -4.71 11.23 -10.14
C GLU A 195 -4.79 11.84 -8.74
N TYR A 196 -5.80 11.42 -7.95
CA TYR A 196 -6.01 11.84 -6.58
C TYR A 196 -5.53 10.76 -5.64
N THR A 197 -4.49 11.06 -4.85
CA THR A 197 -3.84 10.09 -3.98
C THR A 197 -3.17 10.75 -2.78
N SER A 198 -3.12 10.00 -1.68
CA SER A 198 -2.30 10.35 -0.50
C SER A 198 -0.89 9.78 -0.58
N ASN A 199 -0.59 9.00 -1.62
CA ASN A 199 0.66 8.28 -1.73
C ASN A 199 1.78 9.17 -2.27
N ALA A 200 3.02 8.85 -1.93
CA ALA A 200 4.19 9.42 -2.57
C ALA A 200 4.15 9.14 -4.09
N LYS A 201 4.58 10.12 -4.89
CA LYS A 201 4.55 10.03 -6.37
C LYS A 201 5.35 8.86 -6.96
N THR A 202 6.25 8.29 -6.16
CA THR A 202 7.10 7.13 -6.51
C THR A 202 6.41 5.78 -6.32
N ILE A 203 5.26 5.73 -5.66
CA ILE A 203 4.54 4.49 -5.32
C ILE A 203 3.60 4.11 -6.48
N THR A 204 4.14 3.48 -7.49
CA THR A 204 3.51 3.20 -8.79
C THR A 204 3.29 1.71 -9.07
N GLY A 205 3.42 0.83 -8.06
CA GLY A 205 3.15 -0.60 -8.19
C GLY A 205 4.30 -1.41 -8.81
N ASP A 206 5.52 -0.88 -8.81
CA ASP A 206 6.68 -1.50 -9.47
C ASP A 206 6.92 -2.95 -9.01
N GLY A 207 6.84 -3.23 -7.70
CA GLY A 207 7.02 -4.58 -7.17
C GLY A 207 5.94 -5.56 -7.60
N MET A 208 4.68 -5.10 -7.68
CA MET A 208 3.57 -5.93 -8.17
C MET A 208 3.75 -6.28 -9.65
N ALA A 209 4.08 -5.28 -10.50
CA ALA A 209 4.34 -5.49 -11.91
C ALA A 209 5.54 -6.41 -12.15
N MET A 210 6.62 -6.23 -11.38
CA MET A 210 7.83 -7.05 -11.45
C MET A 210 7.54 -8.51 -11.04
N ALA A 211 6.78 -8.72 -9.96
CA ALA A 211 6.38 -10.04 -9.49
C ALA A 211 5.46 -10.74 -10.50
N TYR A 212 4.49 -10.00 -11.08
CA TYR A 212 3.61 -10.54 -12.11
C TYR A 212 4.38 -11.04 -13.34
N ARG A 213 5.33 -10.24 -13.88
CA ARG A 213 6.19 -10.65 -14.98
C ARG A 213 7.05 -11.88 -14.67
N ALA A 214 7.43 -12.06 -13.41
CA ALA A 214 8.18 -13.23 -12.94
C ALA A 214 7.29 -14.49 -12.75
N GLY A 215 5.98 -14.39 -12.97
CA GLY A 215 5.04 -15.51 -12.83
C GLY A 215 4.56 -15.76 -11.39
N VAL A 216 4.74 -14.79 -10.49
CA VAL A 216 4.24 -14.85 -9.11
C VAL A 216 2.73 -14.66 -9.09
N ASN A 217 2.03 -15.37 -8.20
CA ASN A 217 0.60 -15.17 -7.97
C ASN A 217 0.35 -13.82 -7.28
N LEU A 218 -0.51 -12.99 -7.89
CA LEU A 218 -1.09 -11.81 -7.27
C LEU A 218 -2.56 -12.10 -6.92
N THR A 219 -3.06 -11.46 -5.88
CA THR A 219 -4.42 -11.71 -5.39
C THR A 219 -5.13 -10.41 -5.09
N ASP A 220 -6.45 -10.38 -5.38
CA ASP A 220 -7.39 -9.33 -4.96
C ASP A 220 -6.99 -7.91 -5.44
N MET A 221 -6.49 -7.80 -6.66
CA MET A 221 -5.97 -6.56 -7.23
C MET A 221 -7.05 -5.47 -7.41
N GLU A 222 -8.32 -5.79 -7.35
CA GLU A 222 -9.44 -4.84 -7.41
C GLU A 222 -9.65 -4.07 -6.11
N PHE A 223 -9.08 -4.50 -4.97
CA PHE A 223 -9.29 -3.83 -3.69
C PHE A 223 -8.29 -2.70 -3.48
N VAL A 224 -8.62 -1.54 -4.03
CA VAL A 224 -7.93 -0.26 -3.80
C VAL A 224 -8.79 0.60 -2.90
N GLN A 225 -8.30 0.91 -1.69
CA GLN A 225 -8.99 1.78 -0.74
C GLN A 225 -8.80 3.24 -1.09
N PHE A 226 -9.91 3.98 -1.14
CA PHE A 226 -9.89 5.44 -1.25
C PHE A 226 -10.05 6.06 0.14
N HIS A 227 -9.10 6.93 0.53
CA HIS A 227 -9.25 7.69 1.77
C HIS A 227 -10.25 8.82 1.53
N PRO A 228 -11.22 9.01 2.44
CA PRO A 228 -12.28 10.00 2.23
C PRO A 228 -11.79 11.44 2.24
N THR A 229 -10.79 11.78 3.06
CA THR A 229 -10.42 13.16 3.39
C THR A 229 -9.00 13.50 2.96
N LEU A 230 -8.74 13.57 1.64
CA LEU A 230 -7.55 14.24 1.13
C LEU A 230 -7.82 15.75 1.07
N PHE A 231 -6.87 16.54 1.56
CA PHE A 231 -6.92 17.99 1.43
C PHE A 231 -6.88 18.38 -0.04
N TYR A 232 -7.95 19.02 -0.50
CA TYR A 232 -8.13 19.36 -1.91
C TYR A 232 -8.12 20.86 -2.13
N LYS A 233 -7.29 21.34 -3.04
CA LYS A 233 -7.23 22.76 -3.38
C LYS A 233 -6.75 22.96 -4.83
N ASN A 234 -7.39 23.88 -5.54
CA ASN A 234 -7.01 24.26 -6.92
C ASN A 234 -6.88 23.08 -7.88
N GLY A 235 -7.81 22.14 -7.83
CA GLY A 235 -7.83 20.96 -8.73
C GLY A 235 -6.87 19.83 -8.33
N GLN A 236 -6.19 19.91 -7.19
CA GLN A 236 -5.18 18.94 -6.76
C GLN A 236 -5.38 18.48 -5.33
N THR A 237 -4.96 17.25 -5.05
CA THR A 237 -4.78 16.76 -3.67
C THR A 237 -3.39 17.16 -3.18
N ILE A 238 -3.36 17.87 -2.06
CA ILE A 238 -2.12 18.39 -1.46
C ILE A 238 -1.52 17.38 -0.48
N GLY A 239 -2.38 16.70 0.29
CA GLY A 239 -1.95 15.72 1.27
C GLY A 239 -3.12 15.08 1.99
N LEU A 240 -2.81 14.25 2.96
CA LEU A 240 -3.80 13.54 3.77
C LEU A 240 -4.26 14.42 4.94
N ILE A 241 -5.57 14.45 5.21
CA ILE A 241 -6.11 14.83 6.52
C ILE A 241 -6.49 13.52 7.22
N SER A 242 -5.72 13.17 8.24
CA SER A 242 -5.84 11.89 8.95
C SER A 242 -7.26 11.66 9.49
N GLU A 243 -7.65 10.39 9.52
CA GLU A 243 -8.92 9.96 10.11
C GLU A 243 -9.01 10.28 11.62
N ALA A 244 -7.87 10.37 12.30
CA ALA A 244 -7.79 10.81 13.69
C ALA A 244 -8.48 12.17 13.93
N VAL A 245 -8.49 13.06 12.94
CA VAL A 245 -9.19 14.36 13.04
C VAL A 245 -10.70 14.15 13.18
N ARG A 246 -11.29 13.17 12.47
CA ARG A 246 -12.71 12.78 12.63
C ARG A 246 -12.93 12.09 13.97
N GLY A 247 -11.99 11.26 14.41
CA GLY A 247 -11.99 10.62 15.74
C GLY A 247 -12.03 11.62 16.90
N GLU A 248 -11.50 12.84 16.69
CA GLU A 248 -11.49 13.92 17.65
C GLU A 248 -12.65 14.92 17.48
N GLY A 249 -13.68 14.56 16.69
CA GLY A 249 -14.94 15.29 16.62
C GLY A 249 -15.16 16.15 15.39
N ALA A 250 -14.26 16.12 14.40
CA ALA A 250 -14.52 16.75 13.11
C ALA A 250 -15.63 16.00 12.35
N PHE A 251 -16.41 16.72 11.56
CA PHE A 251 -17.53 16.17 10.79
C PHE A 251 -17.55 16.68 9.34
N LEU A 252 -18.18 15.92 8.46
CA LEU A 252 -18.31 16.25 7.05
C LEU A 252 -19.58 17.05 6.78
N GLN A 253 -19.44 18.06 5.92
CA GLN A 253 -20.57 18.82 5.40
C GLN A 253 -20.34 19.20 3.93
N ASN A 254 -21.43 19.36 3.17
CA ASN A 254 -21.36 19.88 1.81
C ASN A 254 -21.36 21.43 1.79
N SER A 255 -21.31 22.04 0.59
CA SER A 255 -21.29 23.49 0.41
C SER A 255 -22.55 24.19 0.91
N LYS A 256 -23.67 23.48 1.13
CA LYS A 256 -24.90 23.98 1.75
C LYS A 256 -24.90 23.91 3.27
N GLY A 257 -23.85 23.35 3.89
CA GLY A 257 -23.75 23.12 5.34
C GLY A 257 -24.49 21.86 5.83
N GLU A 258 -24.95 21.00 4.93
CA GLU A 258 -25.67 19.77 5.28
C GLU A 258 -24.69 18.68 5.72
N ARG A 259 -24.95 18.07 6.88
CA ARG A 259 -24.19 16.96 7.45
C ARG A 259 -24.70 15.63 6.87
N PHE A 260 -24.38 15.36 5.60
CA PHE A 260 -24.92 14.25 4.83
C PHE A 260 -24.64 12.86 5.45
N MET A 261 -23.55 12.69 6.20
CA MET A 261 -23.23 11.41 6.84
C MET A 261 -24.25 11.00 7.93
N GLU A 262 -25.05 11.91 8.46
CA GLU A 262 -26.08 11.60 9.45
C GLU A 262 -27.19 10.68 8.92
N THR A 263 -27.44 10.73 7.62
CA THR A 263 -28.45 9.89 6.95
C THR A 263 -27.87 8.67 6.28
N VAL A 264 -26.54 8.60 6.10
CA VAL A 264 -25.86 7.53 5.35
C VAL A 264 -25.53 6.32 6.22
N HIS A 265 -25.08 6.54 7.47
CA HIS A 265 -24.62 5.43 8.32
C HIS A 265 -24.80 5.74 9.80
N PRO A 266 -25.14 4.73 10.66
CA PRO A 266 -25.30 4.93 12.11
C PRO A 266 -24.06 5.49 12.81
N LEU A 267 -22.85 5.12 12.37
CA LEU A 267 -21.59 5.67 12.90
C LEU A 267 -21.23 7.04 12.31
N LYS A 268 -22.08 7.61 11.45
CA LYS A 268 -21.90 8.94 10.84
C LYS A 268 -20.49 9.09 10.23
N ASP A 269 -19.76 10.12 10.63
CA ASP A 269 -18.43 10.47 10.16
C ASP A 269 -17.34 9.43 10.53
N LEU A 270 -17.62 8.53 11.47
CA LEU A 270 -16.75 7.41 11.86
C LEU A 270 -17.11 6.08 11.17
N ALA A 271 -17.98 6.11 10.16
CA ALA A 271 -18.27 4.95 9.32
C ALA A 271 -17.01 4.43 8.60
N PRO A 272 -17.00 3.17 8.15
CA PRO A 272 -15.93 2.62 7.35
C PRO A 272 -15.55 3.49 6.14
N ARG A 273 -14.27 3.52 5.79
CA ARG A 273 -13.71 4.44 4.77
C ARG A 273 -14.38 4.36 3.42
N ASP A 274 -14.71 3.16 2.98
CA ASP A 274 -15.41 2.93 1.71
C ASP A 274 -16.78 3.60 1.66
N ILE A 275 -17.53 3.57 2.77
CA ILE A 275 -18.85 4.22 2.89
C ILE A 275 -18.69 5.74 2.87
N VAL A 276 -17.75 6.27 3.67
CA VAL A 276 -17.52 7.72 3.72
C VAL A 276 -17.00 8.25 2.39
N ALA A 277 -16.07 7.53 1.74
CA ALA A 277 -15.53 7.93 0.44
C ALA A 277 -16.61 7.95 -0.65
N ARG A 278 -17.52 6.97 -0.68
CA ARG A 278 -18.66 6.97 -1.61
C ARG A 278 -19.62 8.12 -1.32
N ALA A 279 -19.95 8.37 -0.07
CA ALA A 279 -20.85 9.47 0.26
C ALA A 279 -20.29 10.83 -0.18
N ILE A 280 -19.01 11.10 0.06
CA ILE A 280 -18.34 12.31 -0.43
C ILE A 280 -18.33 12.34 -1.96
N PHE A 281 -18.00 11.22 -2.62
CA PHE A 281 -17.99 11.14 -4.08
C PHE A 281 -19.37 11.46 -4.67
N GLN A 282 -20.45 10.96 -4.07
CA GLN A 282 -21.83 11.24 -4.47
C GLN A 282 -22.22 12.72 -4.30
N GLU A 283 -21.77 13.38 -3.23
CA GLU A 283 -21.97 14.84 -3.08
C GLU A 283 -21.23 15.62 -4.18
N ILE A 284 -19.99 15.22 -4.49
CA ILE A 284 -19.20 15.83 -5.57
C ILE A 284 -19.89 15.62 -6.94
N GLN A 285 -20.46 14.44 -7.21
CA GLN A 285 -21.24 14.18 -8.44
C GLN A 285 -22.50 15.04 -8.57
N LYS A 286 -23.08 15.50 -7.46
CA LYS A 286 -24.18 16.48 -7.45
C LYS A 286 -23.71 17.93 -7.69
N GLY A 287 -22.40 18.14 -7.86
CA GLY A 287 -21.79 19.47 -8.03
C GLY A 287 -21.46 20.20 -6.74
N GLU A 288 -21.58 19.54 -5.57
CA GLU A 288 -21.28 20.13 -4.28
C GLU A 288 -19.77 20.04 -3.95
N LEU A 289 -19.26 21.04 -3.26
CA LEU A 289 -17.96 20.94 -2.58
C LEU A 289 -18.18 20.31 -1.21
N VAL A 290 -17.21 19.49 -0.77
CA VAL A 290 -17.26 18.85 0.54
C VAL A 290 -16.15 19.38 1.44
N TYR A 291 -16.50 19.62 2.69
CA TYR A 291 -15.62 20.14 3.73
C TYR A 291 -15.58 19.22 4.94
N LEU A 292 -14.39 19.04 5.49
CA LEU A 292 -14.21 18.55 6.85
C LEU A 292 -14.27 19.76 7.80
N ASN A 293 -15.29 19.81 8.64
CA ASN A 293 -15.46 20.87 9.62
C ASN A 293 -14.74 20.48 10.93
N ILE A 294 -13.74 21.27 11.31
CA ILE A 294 -12.88 21.02 12.48
C ILE A 294 -13.26 21.89 13.70
N SER A 295 -14.38 22.59 13.66
CA SER A 295 -14.80 23.52 14.74
C SER A 295 -14.95 22.86 16.11
N ASN A 296 -15.24 21.56 16.15
CA ASN A 296 -15.37 20.78 17.39
C ASN A 296 -14.03 20.17 17.86
N VAL A 297 -12.95 20.28 17.08
CA VAL A 297 -11.66 19.70 17.44
C VAL A 297 -10.89 20.65 18.34
N LYS A 298 -10.76 20.29 19.61
CA LYS A 298 -9.99 21.08 20.58
C LYS A 298 -8.50 21.02 20.26
N ASP A 299 -7.82 22.16 20.42
CA ASP A 299 -6.36 22.28 20.28
C ASP A 299 -5.81 21.70 18.96
N PHE A 300 -6.54 21.90 17.84
CA PHE A 300 -6.23 21.34 16.52
C PHE A 300 -4.76 21.54 16.11
N LYS A 301 -4.22 22.75 16.31
CA LYS A 301 -2.82 23.08 15.98
C LYS A 301 -1.80 22.23 16.77
N ILE A 302 -2.13 21.91 18.03
CA ILE A 302 -1.24 21.15 18.93
C ILE A 302 -1.32 19.66 18.61
N ARG A 303 -2.52 19.16 18.38
CA ARG A 303 -2.78 17.75 18.14
C ARG A 303 -2.43 17.28 16.72
N PHE A 304 -2.57 18.17 15.74
CA PHE A 304 -2.36 17.90 14.32
C PHE A 304 -1.44 18.94 13.68
N PRO A 305 -0.19 19.08 14.16
CA PRO A 305 0.70 20.17 13.76
C PRO A 305 1.08 20.12 12.28
N ASN A 306 1.27 18.93 11.69
CA ASN A 306 1.61 18.80 10.27
C ASN A 306 0.41 19.11 9.37
N ILE A 307 -0.80 18.66 9.73
CA ILE A 307 -2.03 18.99 9.00
C ILE A 307 -2.27 20.50 9.08
N PHE A 308 -2.12 21.09 10.27
CA PHE A 308 -2.23 22.55 10.45
C PHE A 308 -1.25 23.29 9.53
N GLN A 309 0.02 22.91 9.56
CA GLN A 309 1.05 23.53 8.76
C GLN A 309 0.77 23.38 7.25
N MET A 310 0.39 22.19 6.80
CA MET A 310 -0.01 21.92 5.41
C MET A 310 -1.13 22.85 4.94
N CYS A 311 -2.17 23.06 5.77
CA CYS A 311 -3.29 23.94 5.44
C CYS A 311 -2.84 25.41 5.34
N VAL A 312 -2.01 25.88 6.27
CA VAL A 312 -1.50 27.27 6.30
C VAL A 312 -0.59 27.53 5.10
N GLU A 313 0.37 26.64 4.82
CA GLU A 313 1.30 26.77 3.68
C GLU A 313 0.58 26.83 2.33
N ASN A 314 -0.58 26.20 2.24
CA ASN A 314 -1.42 26.25 1.05
C ASN A 314 -2.48 27.35 1.11
N GLY A 315 -2.38 28.31 2.03
CA GLY A 315 -3.23 29.50 2.10
C GLY A 315 -4.70 29.20 2.43
N THR A 316 -4.96 28.19 3.28
CA THR A 316 -6.31 27.90 3.79
C THR A 316 -6.50 28.60 5.13
N ASP A 317 -7.58 29.39 5.25
CA ASP A 317 -7.94 30.04 6.51
C ASP A 317 -8.60 29.02 7.46
N ILE A 318 -7.82 28.48 8.38
CA ILE A 318 -8.26 27.48 9.35
C ILE A 318 -9.25 28.06 10.38
N ARG A 319 -9.29 29.39 10.56
CA ARG A 319 -10.22 30.04 11.51
C ARG A 319 -11.68 29.79 11.13
N ASN A 320 -11.97 29.57 9.85
CA ASN A 320 -13.30 29.23 9.37
C ASN A 320 -13.72 27.78 9.72
N GLY A 321 -12.79 26.97 10.21
CA GLY A 321 -13.04 25.58 10.57
C GLY A 321 -13.33 24.63 9.39
N LEU A 322 -13.26 25.09 8.15
CA LEU A 322 -13.65 24.33 6.96
C LEU A 322 -12.42 23.96 6.11
N LEU A 323 -12.12 22.67 6.04
CA LEU A 323 -11.05 22.13 5.22
C LEU A 323 -11.65 21.44 3.99
N PRO A 324 -11.39 21.91 2.76
CA PRO A 324 -11.92 21.26 1.56
C PRO A 324 -11.29 19.89 1.39
N VAL A 325 -12.12 18.87 1.14
CA VAL A 325 -11.68 17.47 1.04
C VAL A 325 -12.30 16.74 -0.13
N MET A 326 -11.59 15.72 -0.61
CA MET A 326 -12.09 14.78 -1.61
C MET A 326 -11.50 13.38 -1.40
N PRO A 327 -12.16 12.32 -1.91
CA PRO A 327 -11.61 10.98 -1.86
C PRO A 327 -10.42 10.82 -2.82
N GLY A 328 -9.43 10.01 -2.40
CA GLY A 328 -8.33 9.62 -3.29
C GLY A 328 -7.69 8.31 -2.89
N ALA A 329 -7.00 7.67 -3.84
CA ALA A 329 -6.34 6.39 -3.64
C ALA A 329 -5.35 6.46 -2.47
N HIS A 330 -5.42 5.47 -1.58
CA HIS A 330 -4.69 5.52 -0.31
C HIS A 330 -3.93 4.24 0.02
N PHE A 331 -4.57 3.08 -0.13
CA PHE A 331 -3.97 1.80 0.25
C PHE A 331 -4.43 0.67 -0.68
N MET A 332 -3.51 -0.22 -1.02
CA MET A 332 -3.76 -1.43 -1.79
C MET A 332 -3.88 -2.62 -0.85
N MET A 333 -5.05 -3.28 -0.79
CA MET A 333 -5.23 -4.49 0.03
C MET A 333 -4.82 -5.76 -0.73
N GLY A 334 -4.97 -5.76 -2.06
CA GLY A 334 -4.43 -6.79 -2.93
C GLY A 334 -2.92 -6.67 -3.14
N GLY A 335 -2.33 -7.61 -3.89
CA GLY A 335 -0.90 -7.59 -4.20
C GLY A 335 -0.31 -8.99 -4.36
N ILE A 336 0.98 -9.14 -4.10
CA ILE A 336 1.69 -10.41 -4.15
C ILE A 336 1.14 -11.35 -3.06
N ARG A 337 0.59 -12.49 -3.46
CA ARG A 337 0.06 -13.48 -2.52
C ARG A 337 1.17 -14.07 -1.67
N THR A 338 0.99 -14.04 -0.33
CA THR A 338 1.97 -14.55 0.63
C THR A 338 1.34 -15.46 1.67
N ASP A 339 2.15 -16.33 2.25
CA ASP A 339 1.82 -17.03 3.49
C ASP A 339 2.10 -16.15 4.72
N GLY A 340 1.81 -16.65 5.92
CA GLY A 340 2.05 -15.96 7.19
C GLY A 340 3.53 -15.68 7.52
N ARG A 341 4.47 -16.05 6.64
CA ARG A 341 5.91 -15.78 6.74
C ARG A 341 6.46 -15.03 5.52
N GLY A 342 5.59 -14.42 4.73
CA GLY A 342 5.97 -13.63 3.57
C GLY A 342 6.46 -14.44 2.36
N ARG A 343 6.38 -15.78 2.35
CA ARG A 343 6.77 -16.60 1.21
C ARG A 343 5.78 -16.44 0.08
N THR A 344 6.28 -16.32 -1.14
CA THR A 344 5.46 -16.24 -2.36
C THR A 344 5.31 -17.61 -3.03
N SER A 345 4.65 -17.64 -4.19
CA SER A 345 4.56 -18.86 -5.04
C SER A 345 5.90 -19.27 -5.69
N ILE A 346 6.93 -18.45 -5.62
CA ILE A 346 8.26 -18.71 -6.18
C ILE A 346 9.28 -18.84 -5.04
N LYS A 347 10.05 -19.93 -5.03
CA LYS A 347 11.10 -20.16 -4.02
C LYS A 347 12.16 -19.04 -4.05
N GLY A 348 12.68 -18.68 -2.88
CA GLY A 348 13.68 -17.62 -2.73
C GLY A 348 13.11 -16.20 -2.86
N LEU A 349 11.81 -16.05 -3.12
CA LEU A 349 11.12 -14.77 -3.19
C LEU A 349 10.14 -14.60 -2.04
N TYR A 350 10.26 -13.45 -1.37
CA TYR A 350 9.40 -13.03 -0.27
C TYR A 350 8.77 -11.67 -0.59
N ALA A 351 7.61 -11.38 -0.02
CA ALA A 351 6.99 -10.07 -0.10
C ALA A 351 6.44 -9.65 1.26
N VAL A 352 6.54 -8.35 1.60
CA VAL A 352 6.14 -7.82 2.90
C VAL A 352 5.68 -6.35 2.81
N GLY A 353 4.75 -5.98 3.69
CA GLY A 353 4.09 -4.67 3.67
C GLY A 353 3.10 -4.55 2.52
N GLU A 354 2.72 -3.35 2.14
CA GLU A 354 1.61 -3.07 1.23
C GLU A 354 1.73 -3.70 -0.18
N VAL A 355 2.93 -4.12 -0.61
CA VAL A 355 3.09 -4.87 -1.87
C VAL A 355 2.57 -6.31 -1.77
N ALA A 356 2.47 -6.84 -0.55
CA ALA A 356 2.03 -8.19 -0.26
C ALA A 356 0.51 -8.21 0.02
N CYS A 357 -0.18 -9.20 -0.51
CA CYS A 357 -1.52 -9.55 -0.08
C CYS A 357 -1.46 -10.65 0.99
N THR A 358 -1.38 -10.22 2.24
CA THR A 358 -1.46 -11.12 3.41
C THR A 358 -2.90 -11.55 3.71
N GLY A 359 -3.87 -10.84 3.16
CA GLY A 359 -5.29 -11.02 3.42
C GLY A 359 -5.77 -10.46 4.76
N VAL A 360 -4.93 -9.82 5.57
CA VAL A 360 -5.34 -9.28 6.88
C VAL A 360 -6.30 -8.10 6.79
N HIS A 361 -6.35 -7.43 5.65
CA HIS A 361 -7.20 -6.26 5.46
C HIS A 361 -8.56 -6.57 4.83
N GLY A 362 -8.74 -7.77 4.31
CA GLY A 362 -9.95 -8.12 3.57
C GLY A 362 -10.22 -7.17 2.40
N ALA A 363 -11.48 -6.84 2.18
CA ALA A 363 -11.91 -5.94 1.11
C ALA A 363 -11.84 -4.44 1.47
N ASN A 364 -11.54 -4.10 2.73
CA ASN A 364 -11.44 -2.72 3.20
C ASN A 364 -10.63 -2.64 4.49
N ARG A 365 -9.50 -1.94 4.45
CA ARG A 365 -8.56 -1.86 5.56
C ARG A 365 -9.11 -0.96 6.67
N ILE A 366 -9.09 -1.44 7.91
CA ILE A 366 -9.30 -0.60 9.10
C ILE A 366 -8.09 0.33 9.30
N ALA A 367 -8.33 1.51 9.85
CA ALA A 367 -7.29 2.50 10.10
C ALA A 367 -6.14 1.94 10.98
N SER A 368 -4.93 2.43 10.78
CA SER A 368 -3.72 2.14 11.59
C SER A 368 -3.22 0.69 11.62
N ASN A 369 -3.85 -0.24 10.84
CA ASN A 369 -3.35 -1.61 10.68
C ASN A 369 -2.19 -1.74 9.68
N SER A 370 -1.96 -0.77 8.79
CA SER A 370 -0.92 -0.91 7.75
C SER A 370 0.51 -0.85 8.30
N LEU A 371 0.79 0.08 9.22
CA LEU A 371 2.10 0.11 9.88
C LEU A 371 2.30 -1.10 10.76
N LEU A 372 1.24 -1.55 11.47
CA LEU A 372 1.27 -2.77 12.26
C LEU A 372 1.58 -4.00 11.39
N GLU A 373 0.95 -4.13 10.22
CA GLU A 373 1.24 -5.22 9.27
C GLU A 373 2.72 -5.22 8.89
N GLY A 374 3.28 -4.07 8.50
CA GLY A 374 4.69 -3.94 8.16
C GLY A 374 5.62 -4.39 9.30
N ILE A 375 5.24 -4.11 10.55
CA ILE A 375 6.01 -4.52 11.73
C ILE A 375 5.84 -6.02 11.99
N VAL A 376 4.62 -6.53 12.10
CA VAL A 376 4.35 -7.92 12.46
C VAL A 376 4.84 -8.87 11.37
N PHE A 377 4.40 -8.69 10.12
CA PHE A 377 4.80 -9.58 9.04
C PHE A 377 6.24 -9.37 8.60
N GLY A 378 6.83 -8.17 8.81
CA GLY A 378 8.26 -7.96 8.66
C GLY A 378 9.10 -8.84 9.58
N ASN A 379 8.76 -8.90 10.87
CA ASN A 379 9.40 -9.79 11.84
C ASN A 379 9.20 -11.27 11.46
N ARG A 380 7.98 -11.67 11.14
CA ARG A 380 7.64 -13.05 10.74
C ARG A 380 8.35 -13.50 9.47
N THR A 381 8.47 -12.59 8.49
CA THR A 381 9.21 -12.86 7.24
C THR A 381 10.69 -13.09 7.53
N ALA A 382 11.30 -12.23 8.33
CA ALA A 382 12.69 -12.39 8.72
C ALA A 382 12.95 -13.71 9.50
N GLU A 383 12.07 -14.03 10.46
CA GLU A 383 12.13 -15.32 11.18
C GLU A 383 11.95 -16.53 10.25
N GLY A 384 11.07 -16.41 9.25
CA GLY A 384 10.89 -17.41 8.21
C GLY A 384 12.15 -17.62 7.39
N ILE A 385 12.76 -16.53 6.92
CA ILE A 385 14.01 -16.54 6.15
C ILE A 385 15.14 -17.21 6.96
N LEU A 386 15.32 -16.85 8.23
CA LEU A 386 16.37 -17.41 9.07
C LEU A 386 16.18 -18.91 9.38
N LYS A 387 14.95 -19.41 9.33
CA LYS A 387 14.62 -20.83 9.55
C LYS A 387 14.66 -21.66 8.27
N ASP A 388 14.49 -21.01 7.11
CA ASP A 388 14.45 -21.71 5.81
C ASP A 388 15.88 -22.09 5.38
N HIS A 389 15.99 -23.23 4.68
CA HIS A 389 17.24 -23.61 4.07
C HIS A 389 17.39 -22.96 2.70
N HIS A 390 18.39 -22.12 2.56
CA HIS A 390 18.68 -21.40 1.30
C HIS A 390 19.92 -22.01 0.62
N SER A 391 19.70 -22.75 -0.49
CA SER A 391 20.82 -23.25 -1.29
C SER A 391 21.56 -22.08 -1.94
N PRO A 392 22.90 -22.08 -1.91
CA PRO A 392 23.70 -21.08 -2.62
C PRO A 392 23.34 -20.98 -4.10
N VAL A 393 23.46 -19.79 -4.65
CA VAL A 393 23.28 -19.56 -6.10
C VAL A 393 24.65 -19.64 -6.76
N ILE A 394 24.80 -20.54 -7.75
CA ILE A 394 26.04 -20.72 -8.48
C ILE A 394 26.09 -19.71 -9.63
N VAL A 395 26.87 -18.65 -9.47
CA VAL A 395 26.95 -17.52 -10.42
C VAL A 395 27.42 -17.92 -11.82
N SER A 396 28.19 -19.00 -11.96
CA SER A 396 28.67 -19.51 -13.26
C SER A 396 27.56 -20.02 -14.17
N GLU A 397 26.37 -20.33 -13.63
CA GLU A 397 25.19 -20.78 -14.39
C GLU A 397 24.46 -19.65 -15.11
N PHE A 398 24.76 -18.41 -14.75
CA PHE A 398 24.15 -17.22 -15.36
C PHE A 398 25.08 -16.67 -16.43
N SER A 399 24.90 -17.08 -17.71
CA SER A 399 25.53 -16.38 -18.82
C SER A 399 25.04 -14.91 -18.81
N ARG A 400 25.96 -13.97 -19.03
CA ARG A 400 25.60 -12.59 -19.38
C ARG A 400 24.72 -12.71 -20.63
N ALA A 401 23.40 -12.66 -20.43
CA ALA A 401 22.53 -12.34 -21.56
C ALA A 401 23.12 -11.06 -22.16
N ASN A 402 23.51 -11.10 -23.44
CA ASN A 402 24.05 -9.94 -24.12
C ASN A 402 23.02 -8.82 -23.95
N LEU A 403 23.33 -7.87 -23.06
CA LEU A 403 22.50 -6.68 -22.81
C LEU A 403 22.54 -5.86 -24.10
N VAL A 404 21.69 -6.23 -25.06
CA VAL A 404 21.61 -5.57 -26.36
C VAL A 404 20.86 -4.26 -26.16
N ASN A 405 21.59 -3.17 -26.08
CA ASN A 405 21.11 -1.79 -26.07
C ASN A 405 20.48 -1.38 -27.42
N LYS A 406 19.54 -2.14 -27.96
CA LYS A 406 18.68 -1.65 -29.05
C LYS A 406 17.55 -0.85 -28.41
N LYS A 407 17.61 0.47 -28.53
CA LYS A 407 16.52 1.37 -28.17
C LYS A 407 15.27 0.96 -28.95
N SER A 408 14.28 0.40 -28.27
CA SER A 408 12.97 0.17 -28.85
C SER A 408 12.20 1.47 -28.80
N ILE A 409 11.75 1.99 -29.93
CA ILE A 409 10.78 3.09 -29.95
C ILE A 409 9.43 2.48 -29.65
N VAL A 410 8.90 2.76 -28.46
CA VAL A 410 7.60 2.25 -28.05
C VAL A 410 6.65 3.43 -27.86
N ASN A 411 5.49 3.33 -28.48
CA ASN A 411 4.42 4.30 -28.26
C ASN A 411 3.75 3.95 -26.91
N LEU A 412 4.02 4.74 -25.86
CA LEU A 412 3.45 4.59 -24.53
C LEU A 412 2.60 5.83 -24.19
N PRO A 413 1.55 5.67 -23.38
CA PRO A 413 0.77 6.80 -22.91
C PRO A 413 1.56 7.60 -21.87
N THR A 414 1.09 8.80 -21.59
CA THR A 414 1.62 9.60 -20.48
C THR A 414 1.08 9.09 -19.13
N LYS A 415 1.81 9.36 -18.06
CA LYS A 415 1.37 9.07 -16.69
C LYS A 415 -0.01 9.68 -16.39
N LYS A 416 -0.25 10.92 -16.86
CA LYS A 416 -1.53 11.62 -16.66
C LYS A 416 -2.70 10.92 -17.35
N GLU A 417 -2.50 10.39 -18.56
CA GLU A 417 -3.55 9.65 -19.27
C GLU A 417 -3.96 8.38 -18.53
N ILE A 418 -2.99 7.64 -17.96
CA ILE A 418 -3.27 6.47 -17.12
C ILE A 418 -4.04 6.89 -15.88
N GLN A 419 -3.56 7.91 -15.17
CA GLN A 419 -4.15 8.41 -13.93
C GLN A 419 -5.60 8.88 -14.12
N ALA A 420 -5.86 9.66 -15.15
CA ALA A 420 -7.21 10.16 -15.45
C ALA A 420 -8.19 9.03 -15.79
N ARG A 421 -7.75 8.02 -16.56
CA ARG A 421 -8.62 6.89 -16.91
C ARG A 421 -8.89 5.97 -15.72
N LEU A 422 -7.87 5.74 -14.88
CA LEU A 422 -8.04 4.93 -13.67
C LEU A 422 -9.02 5.55 -12.70
N ILE A 423 -8.91 6.86 -12.41
CA ILE A 423 -9.86 7.50 -11.49
C ILE A 423 -11.29 7.51 -12.06
N THR A 424 -11.43 7.63 -13.38
CA THR A 424 -12.73 7.64 -14.04
C THR A 424 -13.41 6.27 -14.06
N TYR A 425 -12.67 5.18 -14.36
CA TYR A 425 -13.25 3.87 -14.65
C TYR A 425 -13.01 2.81 -13.58
N ALA A 426 -11.97 2.98 -12.76
CA ALA A 426 -11.62 2.09 -11.67
C ALA A 426 -11.43 2.84 -10.34
N GLY A 427 -12.16 3.94 -10.16
CA GLY A 427 -12.18 4.78 -8.96
C GLY A 427 -13.09 4.25 -7.86
N VAL A 428 -13.74 5.19 -7.16
CA VAL A 428 -14.64 4.90 -6.02
C VAL A 428 -15.87 4.09 -6.45
N GLU A 429 -16.48 4.45 -7.57
CA GLU A 429 -17.60 3.71 -8.20
C GLU A 429 -17.15 3.16 -9.54
N ARG A 430 -17.57 1.95 -9.88
CA ARG A 430 -17.14 1.20 -11.07
C ARG A 430 -18.35 0.59 -11.77
N SER A 431 -18.24 0.39 -13.10
CA SER A 431 -19.23 -0.34 -13.91
C SER A 431 -18.54 -1.28 -14.88
N ALA A 432 -19.25 -2.32 -15.37
CA ALA A 432 -18.71 -3.19 -16.41
C ALA A 432 -18.30 -2.38 -17.65
N GLU A 433 -19.15 -1.46 -18.10
CA GLU A 433 -18.87 -0.62 -19.28
C GLU A 433 -17.59 0.21 -19.11
N GLY A 434 -17.42 0.87 -17.96
CA GLY A 434 -16.23 1.67 -17.67
C GLY A 434 -14.96 0.83 -17.59
N LEU A 435 -15.02 -0.31 -16.91
CA LEU A 435 -13.90 -1.24 -16.76
C LEU A 435 -13.49 -1.87 -18.10
N GLU A 436 -14.46 -2.24 -18.97
CA GLU A 436 -14.17 -2.75 -20.32
C GLU A 436 -13.53 -1.66 -21.20
N LYS A 437 -13.99 -0.41 -21.13
CA LYS A 437 -13.34 0.71 -21.82
C LYS A 437 -11.89 0.91 -21.36
N LEU A 438 -11.66 0.82 -20.05
CA LEU A 438 -10.31 0.92 -19.49
C LEU A 438 -9.43 -0.23 -19.97
N LYS A 439 -9.90 -1.48 -19.85
CA LYS A 439 -9.20 -2.69 -20.31
C LYS A 439 -8.82 -2.58 -21.79
N ALA A 440 -9.80 -2.29 -22.67
CA ALA A 440 -9.58 -2.18 -24.10
C ALA A 440 -8.57 -1.07 -24.47
N TRP A 441 -8.54 0.04 -23.70
CA TRP A 441 -7.54 1.08 -23.90
C TRP A 441 -6.14 0.65 -23.44
N LEU A 442 -6.02 -0.04 -22.29
CA LEU A 442 -4.74 -0.55 -21.79
C LEU A 442 -4.13 -1.57 -22.76
N GLU A 443 -4.93 -2.46 -23.33
CA GLU A 443 -4.50 -3.52 -24.25
C GLU A 443 -4.02 -3.01 -25.63
N GLN A 444 -4.14 -1.72 -25.93
CA GLN A 444 -3.52 -1.10 -27.11
C GLN A 444 -1.99 -0.96 -26.96
N PHE A 445 -1.45 -1.13 -25.77
CA PHE A 445 -0.01 -0.97 -25.47
C PHE A 445 0.66 -2.33 -25.20
N PRO A 446 1.90 -2.56 -25.66
CA PRO A 446 2.57 -3.87 -25.57
C PRO A 446 3.23 -4.14 -24.20
N PHE A 447 2.61 -3.71 -23.07
CA PHE A 447 3.24 -3.70 -21.74
C PHE A 447 3.60 -5.09 -21.19
N LEU A 448 2.97 -6.17 -21.67
CA LEU A 448 3.27 -7.54 -21.23
C LEU A 448 4.47 -8.18 -21.97
N HIS A 449 4.83 -7.66 -23.14
CA HIS A 449 5.83 -8.30 -24.03
C HIS A 449 7.04 -7.41 -24.31
N ILE A 450 7.18 -6.31 -23.60
CA ILE A 450 8.25 -5.34 -23.84
C ILE A 450 9.51 -5.66 -23.04
N ASN A 451 10.68 -5.52 -23.68
CA ASN A 451 11.97 -5.64 -23.00
C ASN A 451 12.27 -4.34 -22.22
N LEU A 452 12.13 -4.38 -20.89
CA LEU A 452 12.35 -3.23 -20.01
C LEU A 452 13.81 -2.74 -19.99
N GLU A 453 14.78 -3.61 -20.26
CA GLU A 453 16.19 -3.25 -20.20
C GLU A 453 16.57 -2.19 -21.24
N SER A 454 15.85 -2.13 -22.35
CA SER A 454 16.04 -1.12 -23.41
C SER A 454 15.37 0.22 -23.15
N LEU A 455 14.48 0.31 -22.15
CA LEU A 455 13.66 1.48 -21.85
C LEU A 455 14.35 2.43 -20.86
N SER A 456 13.98 3.71 -20.89
CA SER A 456 14.32 4.67 -19.84
C SER A 456 13.57 4.37 -18.54
N LEU A 457 14.02 4.91 -17.41
CA LEU A 457 13.34 4.73 -16.12
C LEU A 457 11.89 5.25 -16.14
N GLN A 458 11.61 6.31 -16.90
CA GLN A 458 10.26 6.86 -17.06
C GLN A 458 9.37 5.89 -17.85
N GLU A 459 9.86 5.33 -18.95
CA GLU A 459 9.13 4.35 -19.74
C GLU A 459 8.88 3.06 -18.95
N ILE A 460 9.85 2.60 -18.15
CA ILE A 460 9.69 1.45 -17.24
C ILE A 460 8.57 1.73 -16.23
N GLU A 461 8.52 2.93 -15.63
CA GLU A 461 7.45 3.31 -14.72
C GLU A 461 6.07 3.26 -15.41
N ILE A 462 5.98 3.76 -16.64
CA ILE A 462 4.71 3.70 -17.42
C ILE A 462 4.30 2.26 -17.70
N VAL A 463 5.23 1.39 -18.10
CA VAL A 463 4.93 -0.04 -18.33
C VAL A 463 4.46 -0.72 -17.06
N ASN A 464 5.07 -0.44 -15.92
CA ASN A 464 4.64 -0.98 -14.63
C ASN A 464 3.23 -0.46 -14.27
N MET A 465 2.95 0.84 -14.47
CA MET A 465 1.63 1.42 -14.24
C MET A 465 0.56 0.78 -15.13
N LEU A 466 0.84 0.56 -16.43
CA LEU A 466 -0.06 -0.13 -17.34
C LEU A 466 -0.36 -1.56 -16.86
N THR A 467 0.67 -2.29 -16.46
CA THR A 467 0.52 -3.66 -15.92
C THR A 467 -0.40 -3.69 -14.70
N VAL A 468 -0.16 -2.82 -13.71
CA VAL A 468 -0.96 -2.77 -12.49
C VAL A 468 -2.37 -2.27 -12.76
N ALA A 469 -2.54 -1.28 -13.63
CA ALA A 469 -3.85 -0.79 -14.04
C ALA A 469 -4.69 -1.88 -14.72
N TRP A 470 -4.07 -2.68 -15.58
CA TRP A 470 -4.71 -3.81 -16.24
C TRP A 470 -5.12 -4.90 -15.23
N LEU A 471 -4.25 -5.23 -14.28
CA LEU A 471 -4.56 -6.19 -13.20
C LEU A 471 -5.74 -5.71 -12.35
N ILE A 472 -5.79 -4.43 -11.99
CA ILE A 472 -6.92 -3.84 -11.26
C ILE A 472 -8.21 -3.92 -12.09
N ALA A 473 -8.16 -3.49 -13.36
CA ALA A 473 -9.35 -3.45 -14.23
C ALA A 473 -9.92 -4.85 -14.48
N THR A 474 -9.07 -5.82 -14.79
CA THR A 474 -9.49 -7.19 -15.10
C THR A 474 -9.98 -7.94 -13.85
N SER A 475 -9.34 -7.73 -12.68
CA SER A 475 -9.83 -8.28 -11.42
C SER A 475 -11.18 -7.67 -11.03
N ALA A 476 -11.34 -6.34 -11.22
CA ALA A 476 -12.60 -5.64 -10.96
C ALA A 476 -13.75 -6.09 -11.90
N LEU A 477 -13.44 -6.46 -13.14
CA LEU A 477 -14.43 -7.04 -14.09
C LEU A 477 -14.87 -8.43 -13.65
N GLU A 478 -13.94 -9.25 -13.19
CA GLU A 478 -14.20 -10.61 -12.75
C GLU A 478 -15.05 -10.67 -11.48
N ARG A 479 -14.88 -9.69 -10.56
CA ARG A 479 -15.70 -9.58 -9.36
C ARG A 479 -17.03 -8.93 -9.66
N LYS A 480 -18.06 -9.77 -9.84
CA LYS A 480 -19.45 -9.36 -10.13
C LYS A 480 -20.26 -9.22 -8.83
N GLU A 481 -19.76 -8.40 -7.91
CA GLU A 481 -20.38 -8.09 -6.62
C GLU A 481 -19.78 -6.79 -6.08
N SER A 482 -20.46 -6.11 -5.14
CA SER A 482 -19.90 -5.02 -4.37
C SER A 482 -19.39 -5.52 -3.02
N LEU A 483 -18.14 -5.22 -2.70
CA LEU A 483 -17.50 -5.67 -1.47
C LEU A 483 -16.46 -4.63 -1.00
N GLY A 484 -16.71 -3.98 0.14
CA GLY A 484 -15.82 -2.99 0.72
C GLY A 484 -15.42 -1.89 -0.27
N SER A 485 -14.13 -1.75 -0.53
CA SER A 485 -13.58 -0.74 -1.45
C SER A 485 -13.86 -1.00 -2.95
N HIS A 486 -14.33 -2.18 -3.30
CA HIS A 486 -14.76 -2.52 -4.65
C HIS A 486 -16.27 -2.36 -4.76
N PHE A 487 -16.73 -1.22 -5.27
CA PHE A 487 -18.16 -0.95 -5.48
C PHE A 487 -18.51 -0.91 -6.96
N ARG A 488 -19.44 -1.78 -7.37
CA ARG A 488 -19.95 -1.93 -8.71
C ARG A 488 -21.39 -1.40 -8.79
N ILE A 489 -21.62 -0.32 -9.53
CA ILE A 489 -22.97 0.25 -9.68
C ILE A 489 -23.94 -0.69 -10.43
N ASP A 490 -23.41 -1.59 -11.24
CA ASP A 490 -24.15 -2.65 -11.94
C ASP A 490 -24.35 -3.93 -11.09
N PHE A 491 -23.67 -4.03 -9.95
CA PHE A 491 -23.84 -5.08 -8.93
C PHE A 491 -23.83 -4.46 -7.52
N PRO A 492 -24.80 -3.59 -7.18
CA PRO A 492 -24.78 -2.79 -5.95
C PRO A 492 -24.98 -3.63 -4.69
N GLU A 493 -25.57 -4.80 -4.82
CA GLU A 493 -25.80 -5.70 -3.68
C GLU A 493 -24.52 -6.46 -3.32
N SER A 494 -24.15 -6.40 -2.05
CA SER A 494 -23.13 -7.30 -1.53
C SER A 494 -23.72 -8.69 -1.35
N LYS A 495 -23.02 -9.73 -1.82
CA LYS A 495 -23.39 -11.12 -1.50
C LYS A 495 -23.37 -11.36 0.00
N LYS A 496 -24.16 -12.35 0.46
CA LYS A 496 -24.19 -12.75 1.85
C LYS A 496 -22.78 -13.01 2.38
N VAL A 497 -22.48 -12.44 3.52
CA VAL A 497 -21.26 -12.69 4.30
C VAL A 497 -21.05 -14.22 4.43
N GLY A 498 -19.92 -14.76 3.95
CA GLY A 498 -19.61 -16.16 4.23
C GLY A 498 -18.65 -16.89 3.28
N GLU A 499 -18.48 -16.46 2.04
CA GLU A 499 -17.53 -17.10 1.13
C GLU A 499 -16.44 -16.11 0.68
N ARG A 500 -15.24 -16.27 1.25
CA ARG A 500 -14.05 -15.57 0.77
C ARG A 500 -13.66 -16.12 -0.61
N ARG A 501 -13.88 -15.34 -1.65
CA ARG A 501 -13.43 -15.65 -3.01
C ARG A 501 -12.25 -14.76 -3.36
N GLU A 502 -11.06 -15.33 -3.44
CA GLU A 502 -9.87 -14.65 -3.96
C GLU A 502 -9.92 -14.60 -5.49
N ILE A 503 -9.52 -13.46 -6.06
CA ILE A 503 -9.24 -13.35 -7.50
C ILE A 503 -7.74 -13.41 -7.69
N ILE A 504 -7.26 -14.52 -8.26
CA ILE A 504 -5.84 -14.77 -8.45
C ILE A 504 -5.45 -14.41 -9.88
N ARG A 505 -4.35 -13.67 -10.02
CA ARG A 505 -3.72 -13.30 -11.29
C ARG A 505 -2.35 -13.95 -11.43
N GLN A 506 -2.10 -14.56 -12.58
CA GLN A 506 -0.81 -15.15 -12.93
C GLN A 506 -0.58 -15.02 -14.44
N ILE A 507 0.59 -14.55 -14.84
CA ILE A 507 0.88 -14.20 -16.24
C ILE A 507 0.66 -15.38 -17.20
N SER A 508 1.03 -16.60 -16.83
CA SER A 508 0.86 -17.79 -17.67
C SER A 508 -0.61 -18.16 -17.91
N TYR A 509 -1.48 -17.86 -16.97
CA TYR A 509 -2.92 -18.08 -17.10
C TYR A 509 -3.57 -16.94 -17.89
N ASP A 510 -3.24 -15.70 -17.55
CA ASP A 510 -3.81 -14.51 -18.17
C ASP A 510 -3.39 -14.40 -19.67
N GLN A 511 -2.15 -14.80 -20.04
CA GLN A 511 -1.73 -14.86 -21.43
C GLN A 511 -2.55 -15.86 -22.25
N LYS A 512 -2.88 -17.04 -21.71
CA LYS A 512 -3.73 -18.01 -22.39
C LYS A 512 -5.14 -17.49 -22.65
N ILE A 513 -5.67 -16.67 -21.74
CA ILE A 513 -6.97 -15.98 -21.93
C ILE A 513 -6.86 -14.96 -23.06
N LEU A 514 -5.82 -14.12 -23.07
CA LEU A 514 -5.60 -13.10 -24.10
C LEU A 514 -5.39 -13.72 -25.50
N GLU A 515 -4.74 -14.88 -25.57
CA GLU A 515 -4.54 -15.62 -26.83
C GLU A 515 -5.76 -16.43 -27.28
N GLY A 516 -6.86 -16.40 -26.51
CA GLY A 516 -8.08 -17.15 -26.80
C GLY A 516 -7.95 -18.66 -26.65
N SER A 517 -6.87 -19.13 -26.00
CA SER A 517 -6.60 -20.56 -25.78
C SER A 517 -7.41 -21.16 -24.62
N LEU A 518 -8.05 -20.34 -23.80
CA LEU A 518 -8.99 -20.69 -22.74
C LEU A 518 -10.32 -19.99 -23.00
N LEU A 519 -11.32 -20.79 -23.36
CA LEU A 519 -12.72 -20.32 -23.33
C LEU A 519 -13.15 -20.25 -21.85
N LEU A 520 -13.56 -19.08 -21.40
CA LEU A 520 -14.17 -18.86 -20.08
C LEU A 520 -15.59 -19.43 -20.02
#